data_7cceb4432091236c3bd6161a8ff1bdb3
#
_entry.id   7cceb4432091236c3bd6161a8ff1bdb3
#
_cell.length_a   1.000
_cell.length_b   1.000
_cell.length_c   1.000
_cell.angle_alpha   90.00
_cell.angle_beta   90.00
_cell.angle_gamma   90.00
#
_symmetry.space_group_name_H-M   'P 1'
#
loop_
_entity.id
_entity.type
_entity.pdbx_description
1 polymer ?
#
loop_
_entity_poly.entity_id
_entity_poly.type
_entity_poly.pdbx_seq_one_letter_code
_entity_poly.pdbx_strand_id
1 'polypeptide(L)'
;MKKILLLSISFFFATAIFAKNTNEIVGDSGKTLPKVFLLGEYNNAYEKIQNSHPTSLFEYCNNNPDEAFDKWARFLIGMEVYAESINYDIKGVKMWIEVCWENDGKLKYIAYAPKPESRNIDTKELSGFMSSFSNHYNPQFSPGKRVIQNSHASFPFLSR
;
A
#
# COMPACT_ATOMS: atom_id res chain seq x y z
N MET A 1 -46.72 57.23 -5.18
CA MET A 1 -45.69 56.55 -6.01
C MET A 1 -44.64 55.99 -5.07
N LYS A 2 -44.69 54.68 -4.76
CA LYS A 2 -43.71 53.99 -3.89
C LYS A 2 -42.66 53.35 -4.77
N LYS A 3 -41.39 53.78 -4.64
CA LYS A 3 -40.25 53.17 -5.31
C LYS A 3 -39.78 51.91 -4.52
N ILE A 4 -39.88 50.72 -5.14
CA ILE A 4 -39.39 49.47 -4.59
C ILE A 4 -37.91 49.35 -5.01
N LEU A 5 -37.03 49.36 -4.01
CA LEU A 5 -35.59 49.15 -4.19
C LEU A 5 -35.31 47.65 -4.14
N LEU A 6 -35.01 47.04 -5.29
CA LEU A 6 -34.57 45.62 -5.41
C LEU A 6 -33.11 45.53 -5.01
N LEU A 7 -32.84 44.93 -3.85
CA LEU A 7 -31.50 44.62 -3.38
C LEU A 7 -31.10 43.22 -3.91
N SER A 8 -30.23 43.18 -4.93
CA SER A 8 -29.69 41.92 -5.44
C SER A 8 -28.53 41.46 -4.54
N ILE A 9 -28.78 40.41 -3.76
CA ILE A 9 -27.72 39.73 -2.97
C ILE A 9 -27.01 38.74 -3.89
N SER A 10 -25.80 39.09 -4.33
CA SER A 10 -24.88 38.16 -5.04
C SER A 10 -24.23 37.21 -4.03
N PHE A 11 -24.67 35.97 -4.01
CA PHE A 11 -24.04 34.91 -3.24
C PHE A 11 -22.78 34.46 -3.97
N PHE A 12 -21.60 34.90 -3.52
CA PHE A 12 -20.32 34.37 -3.96
C PHE A 12 -20.11 32.99 -3.31
N PHE A 13 -20.32 31.91 -4.04
CA PHE A 13 -19.85 30.58 -3.66
C PHE A 13 -18.33 30.54 -3.84
N ALA A 14 -17.59 30.72 -2.75
CA ALA A 14 -16.18 30.40 -2.72
C ALA A 14 -16.02 28.87 -2.69
N THR A 15 -15.80 28.24 -3.83
CA THR A 15 -15.37 26.85 -3.90
C THR A 15 -13.94 26.76 -3.38
N ALA A 16 -13.78 26.35 -2.12
CA ALA A 16 -12.47 25.98 -1.58
C ALA A 16 -11.99 24.73 -2.32
N ILE A 17 -11.10 24.90 -3.27
CA ILE A 17 -10.34 23.80 -3.90
C ILE A 17 -9.37 23.33 -2.82
N PHE A 18 -9.72 22.26 -2.11
CA PHE A 18 -8.78 21.50 -1.29
C PHE A 18 -7.78 20.84 -2.24
N ALA A 19 -6.65 21.48 -2.45
CA ALA A 19 -5.49 20.85 -3.07
C ALA A 19 -5.06 19.69 -2.15
N LYS A 20 -5.40 18.46 -2.54
CA LYS A 20 -4.93 17.25 -1.90
C LYS A 20 -3.43 17.17 -2.19
N ASN A 21 -2.61 17.64 -1.24
CA ASN A 21 -1.16 17.48 -1.29
C ASN A 21 -0.85 15.98 -1.15
N THR A 22 -0.97 15.25 -2.24
CA THR A 22 -0.43 13.89 -2.35
C THR A 22 1.06 14.06 -2.61
N ASN A 23 1.90 13.83 -1.59
CA ASN A 23 3.34 13.66 -1.78
C ASN A 23 3.57 12.35 -2.57
N GLU A 24 3.28 12.38 -3.86
CA GLU A 24 3.55 11.27 -4.76
C GLU A 24 5.03 11.24 -5.07
N ILE A 25 5.65 10.07 -4.86
CA ILE A 25 7.05 9.86 -5.21
C ILE A 25 7.13 9.67 -6.72
N VAL A 26 7.87 10.54 -7.39
CA VAL A 26 8.10 10.46 -8.83
C VAL A 26 9.31 9.57 -9.09
N GLY A 27 9.15 8.54 -9.91
CA GLY A 27 10.22 7.65 -10.36
C GLY A 27 11.17 8.32 -11.35
N ASP A 28 12.24 7.61 -11.74
CA ASP A 28 13.32 8.11 -12.62
C ASP A 28 12.84 8.60 -14.00
N SER A 29 11.71 8.10 -14.46
CA SER A 29 11.08 8.46 -15.74
C SER A 29 10.18 9.70 -15.66
N GLY A 30 10.12 10.40 -14.52
CA GLY A 30 9.17 11.49 -14.29
C GLY A 30 7.72 11.03 -14.11
N LYS A 31 7.46 9.71 -14.05
CA LYS A 31 6.14 9.13 -13.82
C LYS A 31 5.93 8.88 -12.33
N THR A 32 4.70 9.01 -11.90
CA THR A 32 4.28 8.59 -10.54
C THR A 32 4.62 7.11 -10.32
N LEU A 33 5.22 6.81 -9.17
CA LEU A 33 5.57 5.44 -8.81
C LEU A 33 4.29 4.59 -8.68
N PRO A 34 4.23 3.41 -9.34
CA PRO A 34 3.09 2.54 -9.19
C PRO A 34 2.98 2.01 -7.74
N LYS A 35 1.77 1.71 -7.31
CA LYS A 35 1.51 1.21 -5.95
C LYS A 35 2.16 -0.16 -5.69
N VAL A 36 2.30 -0.97 -6.75
CA VAL A 36 2.97 -2.27 -6.73
C VAL A 36 4.03 -2.31 -7.81
N PHE A 37 5.24 -2.72 -7.47
CA PHE A 37 6.37 -2.78 -8.41
C PHE A 37 7.41 -3.84 -8.02
N LEU A 38 8.21 -4.27 -8.99
CA LEU A 38 9.35 -5.15 -8.78
C LEU A 38 10.53 -4.40 -8.15
N LEU A 39 11.17 -4.99 -7.16
CA LEU A 39 12.44 -4.50 -6.62
C LEU A 39 13.48 -4.44 -7.76
N GLY A 40 14.19 -3.31 -7.85
CA GLY A 40 15.16 -3.04 -8.91
C GLY A 40 14.65 -2.22 -10.09
N GLU A 41 13.33 -2.09 -10.28
CA GLU A 41 12.78 -1.26 -11.37
C GLU A 41 12.81 0.26 -11.08
N TYR A 42 12.85 0.65 -9.80
CA TYR A 42 12.69 2.05 -9.37
C TYR A 42 13.66 2.42 -8.23
N ASN A 43 14.96 2.18 -8.42
CA ASN A 43 15.97 2.29 -7.33
C ASN A 43 15.98 3.66 -6.64
N ASN A 44 15.99 4.77 -7.38
CA ASN A 44 16.02 6.13 -6.79
C ASN A 44 14.72 6.48 -6.06
N ALA A 45 13.58 5.93 -6.50
CA ALA A 45 12.29 6.10 -5.84
C ALA A 45 12.20 5.23 -4.58
N TYR A 46 12.83 4.07 -4.60
CA TYR A 46 12.85 3.12 -3.48
C TYR A 46 13.51 3.70 -2.23
N GLU A 47 14.64 4.39 -2.37
CA GLU A 47 15.28 5.09 -1.25
C GLU A 47 14.36 6.16 -0.64
N LYS A 48 13.63 6.90 -1.48
CA LYS A 48 12.65 7.90 -1.01
C LYS A 48 11.51 7.26 -0.24
N ILE A 49 11.06 6.06 -0.65
CA ILE A 49 10.03 5.30 0.06
C ILE A 49 10.52 4.95 1.46
N GLN A 50 11.71 4.36 1.59
CA GLN A 50 12.28 3.98 2.87
C GLN A 50 12.43 5.19 3.80
N ASN A 51 12.94 6.30 3.28
CA ASN A 51 13.06 7.56 4.04
C ASN A 51 11.72 8.14 4.47
N SER A 52 10.65 7.90 3.70
CA SER A 52 9.30 8.39 4.01
C SER A 52 8.53 7.49 5.00
N HIS A 53 9.04 6.27 5.26
CA HIS A 53 8.46 5.29 6.19
C HIS A 53 9.53 4.86 7.22
N PRO A 54 9.92 5.78 8.13
CA PRO A 54 11.09 5.56 8.99
C PRO A 54 10.87 4.57 10.13
N THR A 55 9.63 4.14 10.37
CA THR A 55 9.30 3.24 11.48
C THR A 55 9.06 1.83 10.96
N SER A 56 9.84 0.85 11.40
CA SER A 56 9.58 -0.56 11.12
C SER A 56 8.33 -1.06 11.87
N LEU A 57 7.70 -2.13 11.36
CA LEU A 57 6.58 -2.77 12.05
C LEU A 57 7.00 -3.25 13.45
N PHE A 58 8.24 -3.72 13.60
CA PHE A 58 8.80 -4.15 14.88
C PHE A 58 8.89 -2.98 15.88
N GLU A 59 9.44 -1.84 15.48
CA GLU A 59 9.48 -0.63 16.29
C GLU A 59 8.08 -0.09 16.60
N TYR A 60 7.17 -0.17 15.65
CA TYR A 60 5.77 0.20 15.86
C TYR A 60 5.13 -0.63 16.98
N CYS A 61 5.46 -1.91 17.07
CA CYS A 61 5.02 -2.83 18.12
C CYS A 61 5.88 -2.74 19.40
N ASN A 62 6.57 -1.62 19.64
CA ASN A 62 7.43 -1.42 20.82
C ASN A 62 8.49 -2.51 20.99
N ASN A 63 9.05 -3.00 19.89
CA ASN A 63 10.01 -4.10 19.81
C ASN A 63 9.48 -5.43 20.37
N ASN A 64 8.17 -5.63 20.31
CA ASN A 64 7.53 -6.91 20.65
C ASN A 64 7.45 -7.79 19.39
N PRO A 65 8.24 -8.89 19.32
CA PRO A 65 8.30 -9.75 18.14
C PRO A 65 6.99 -10.49 17.87
N ASP A 66 6.27 -10.90 18.92
CA ASP A 66 5.03 -11.66 18.78
C ASP A 66 3.93 -10.78 18.19
N GLU A 67 3.81 -9.53 18.66
CA GLU A 67 2.86 -8.57 18.14
C GLU A 67 3.18 -8.18 16.70
N ALA A 68 4.46 -7.94 16.38
CA ALA A 68 4.89 -7.63 15.02
C ALA A 68 4.63 -8.81 14.07
N PHE A 69 4.93 -10.04 14.51
CA PHE A 69 4.66 -11.23 13.74
C PHE A 69 3.16 -11.44 13.51
N ASP A 70 2.31 -11.26 14.54
CA ASP A 70 0.86 -11.41 14.41
C ASP A 70 0.28 -10.44 13.37
N LYS A 71 0.69 -9.16 13.40
CA LYS A 71 0.27 -8.17 12.39
C LYS A 71 0.74 -8.56 10.98
N TRP A 72 1.98 -9.00 10.85
CA TRP A 72 2.52 -9.46 9.58
C TRP A 72 1.82 -10.70 9.05
N ALA A 73 1.60 -11.69 9.92
CA ALA A 73 0.87 -12.91 9.59
C ALA A 73 -0.55 -12.62 9.08
N ARG A 74 -1.28 -11.73 9.77
CA ARG A 74 -2.63 -11.30 9.34
C ARG A 74 -2.62 -10.66 7.96
N PHE A 75 -1.60 -9.87 7.64
CA PHE A 75 -1.44 -9.30 6.29
C PHE A 75 -1.28 -10.39 5.23
N LEU A 76 -0.40 -11.39 5.46
CA LEU A 76 -0.18 -12.50 4.52
C LEU A 76 -1.40 -13.41 4.40
N ILE A 77 -2.06 -13.72 5.50
CA ILE A 77 -3.32 -14.48 5.50
C ILE A 77 -4.41 -13.72 4.72
N GLY A 78 -4.50 -12.40 4.92
CA GLY A 78 -5.42 -11.56 4.15
C GLY A 78 -5.17 -11.63 2.64
N MET A 79 -3.90 -11.72 2.22
CA MET A 79 -3.53 -11.90 0.81
C MET A 79 -3.97 -13.28 0.28
N GLU A 80 -3.79 -14.36 1.07
CA GLU A 80 -4.28 -15.71 0.71
C GLU A 80 -5.81 -15.76 0.59
N VAL A 81 -6.51 -15.23 1.57
CA VAL A 81 -7.99 -15.19 1.57
C VAL A 81 -8.51 -14.40 0.37
N TYR A 82 -7.86 -13.29 0.03
CA TYR A 82 -8.22 -12.53 -1.16
C TYR A 82 -7.97 -13.32 -2.44
N ALA A 83 -6.82 -13.99 -2.55
CA ALA A 83 -6.50 -14.84 -3.70
C ALA A 83 -7.56 -15.94 -3.90
N GLU A 84 -7.97 -16.61 -2.81
CA GLU A 84 -9.05 -17.61 -2.83
C GLU A 84 -10.37 -17.00 -3.31
N SER A 85 -10.71 -15.80 -2.84
CA SER A 85 -11.97 -15.12 -3.17
C SER A 85 -12.14 -14.77 -4.64
N ILE A 86 -11.01 -14.58 -5.36
CA ILE A 86 -10.99 -14.28 -6.80
C ILE A 86 -10.52 -15.45 -7.66
N ASN A 87 -10.39 -16.65 -7.07
CA ASN A 87 -9.87 -17.86 -7.71
C ASN A 87 -8.46 -17.67 -8.32
N TYR A 88 -7.60 -16.89 -7.66
CA TYR A 88 -6.21 -16.72 -8.05
C TYR A 88 -5.32 -17.74 -7.31
N ASP A 89 -4.62 -18.58 -8.07
CA ASP A 89 -3.72 -19.57 -7.47
C ASP A 89 -2.38 -18.93 -7.08
N ILE A 90 -2.20 -18.64 -5.79
CA ILE A 90 -0.95 -18.12 -5.22
C ILE A 90 -0.03 -19.21 -4.64
N LYS A 91 -0.45 -20.49 -4.64
CA LYS A 91 0.32 -21.59 -4.03
C LYS A 91 1.67 -21.78 -4.68
N GLY A 92 2.70 -21.99 -3.87
CA GLY A 92 4.09 -22.15 -4.32
C GLY A 92 4.79 -20.84 -4.66
N VAL A 93 4.11 -19.69 -4.59
CA VAL A 93 4.75 -18.39 -4.76
C VAL A 93 5.58 -18.09 -3.52
N LYS A 94 6.88 -17.78 -3.73
CA LYS A 94 7.81 -17.34 -2.70
C LYS A 94 8.46 -16.04 -3.16
N MET A 95 8.50 -15.04 -2.28
CA MET A 95 9.06 -13.75 -2.64
C MET A 95 9.68 -13.03 -1.43
N TRP A 96 10.59 -12.12 -1.71
CA TRP A 96 10.86 -10.99 -0.86
C TRP A 96 9.74 -9.99 -1.07
N ILE A 97 9.24 -9.39 0.01
CA ILE A 97 8.18 -8.40 -0.07
C ILE A 97 8.40 -7.29 0.96
N GLU A 98 8.27 -6.07 0.52
CA GLU A 98 8.26 -4.89 1.36
C GLU A 98 6.89 -4.22 1.25
N VAL A 99 6.33 -3.90 2.39
CA VAL A 99 5.01 -3.30 2.50
C VAL A 99 5.10 -2.00 3.29
N CYS A 100 4.52 -0.95 2.72
CA CYS A 100 4.47 0.37 3.32
C CYS A 100 3.02 0.75 3.63
N TRP A 101 2.75 1.09 4.89
CA TRP A 101 1.43 1.55 5.34
C TRP A 101 1.45 3.04 5.66
N GLU A 102 0.38 3.72 5.27
CA GLU A 102 0.08 5.09 5.69
C GLU A 102 -0.40 5.14 7.15
N ASN A 103 -0.53 6.35 7.67
CA ASN A 103 -0.95 6.61 9.05
C ASN A 103 -2.30 5.97 9.42
N ASP A 104 -3.19 5.81 8.44
CA ASP A 104 -4.51 5.19 8.60
C ASP A 104 -4.51 3.68 8.39
N GLY A 105 -3.33 3.09 8.19
CA GLY A 105 -3.15 1.65 7.97
C GLY A 105 -3.40 1.20 6.53
N LYS A 106 -3.76 2.09 5.61
CA LYS A 106 -3.87 1.72 4.19
C LYS A 106 -2.51 1.44 3.57
N LEU A 107 -2.51 0.54 2.61
CA LEU A 107 -1.32 0.24 1.83
C LEU A 107 -0.94 1.42 0.93
N LYS A 108 0.28 1.90 1.06
CA LYS A 108 0.85 2.91 0.18
C LYS A 108 1.61 2.26 -0.96
N TYR A 109 2.55 1.38 -0.64
CA TYR A 109 3.36 0.67 -1.62
C TYR A 109 3.53 -0.80 -1.24
N ILE A 110 3.67 -1.65 -2.26
CA ILE A 110 4.16 -3.02 -2.18
C ILE A 110 5.28 -3.16 -3.19
N ALA A 111 6.51 -3.36 -2.71
CA ALA A 111 7.64 -3.74 -3.54
C ALA A 111 7.94 -5.23 -3.34
N TYR A 112 8.30 -5.97 -4.39
CA TYR A 112 8.54 -7.39 -4.28
C TYR A 112 9.59 -7.89 -5.26
N ALA A 113 10.17 -9.05 -4.95
CA ALA A 113 11.01 -9.81 -5.86
C ALA A 113 10.72 -11.32 -5.69
N PRO A 114 10.31 -12.04 -6.75
CA PRO A 114 10.18 -13.48 -6.68
C PRO A 114 11.52 -14.13 -6.32
N LYS A 115 11.48 -15.16 -5.48
CA LYS A 115 12.67 -15.92 -5.12
C LYS A 115 13.00 -16.97 -6.20
N PRO A 116 14.27 -17.39 -6.33
CA PRO A 116 14.66 -18.43 -7.28
C PRO A 116 13.89 -19.74 -7.11
N GLU A 117 13.56 -20.10 -5.88
CA GLU A 117 12.79 -21.29 -5.54
C GLU A 117 11.27 -21.10 -5.55
N SER A 118 10.79 -19.94 -6.01
CA SER A 118 9.37 -19.70 -6.21
C SER A 118 8.86 -20.55 -7.38
N ARG A 119 7.58 -20.92 -7.32
CA ARG A 119 6.87 -21.38 -8.52
C ARG A 119 7.06 -20.34 -9.63
N ASN A 120 7.31 -20.82 -10.85
CA ASN A 120 7.36 -19.94 -12.01
C ASN A 120 5.98 -19.25 -12.21
N ILE A 121 5.96 -17.94 -12.13
CA ILE A 121 4.77 -17.11 -12.25
C ILE A 121 5.10 -15.86 -13.09
N ASP A 122 4.18 -15.47 -13.94
CA ASP A 122 4.31 -14.21 -14.68
C ASP A 122 4.28 -13.03 -13.69
N THR A 123 5.32 -12.21 -13.73
CA THR A 123 5.45 -11.05 -12.82
C THR A 123 4.41 -9.98 -13.06
N LYS A 124 3.89 -9.85 -14.30
CA LYS A 124 2.79 -8.92 -14.60
C LYS A 124 1.48 -9.40 -13.99
N GLU A 125 1.22 -10.70 -14.07
CA GLU A 125 0.05 -11.33 -13.45
C GLU A 125 0.11 -11.17 -11.93
N LEU A 126 1.27 -11.46 -11.31
CA LEU A 126 1.48 -11.29 -9.87
C LEU A 126 1.36 -9.82 -9.44
N SER A 127 1.90 -8.87 -10.22
CA SER A 127 1.72 -7.44 -9.98
C SER A 127 0.25 -7.03 -10.06
N GLY A 128 -0.48 -7.56 -11.04
CA GLY A 128 -1.91 -7.35 -11.22
C GLY A 128 -2.72 -7.82 -10.01
N PHE A 129 -2.44 -9.05 -9.55
CA PHE A 129 -3.03 -9.61 -8.34
C PHE A 129 -2.75 -8.73 -7.10
N MET A 130 -1.49 -8.38 -6.84
CA MET A 130 -1.14 -7.56 -5.67
C MET A 130 -1.71 -6.15 -5.75
N SER A 131 -1.82 -5.56 -6.96
CA SER A 131 -2.49 -4.27 -7.16
C SER A 131 -3.98 -4.36 -6.84
N SER A 132 -4.65 -5.42 -7.29
CA SER A 132 -6.04 -5.70 -6.97
C SER A 132 -6.22 -5.91 -5.47
N PHE A 133 -5.41 -6.75 -4.83
CA PHE A 133 -5.41 -6.96 -3.38
C PHE A 133 -5.24 -5.62 -2.64
N SER A 134 -4.27 -4.80 -3.03
CA SER A 134 -4.00 -3.54 -2.33
C SER A 134 -5.15 -2.54 -2.39
N ASN A 135 -6.00 -2.62 -3.41
CA ASN A 135 -7.21 -1.79 -3.55
C ASN A 135 -8.39 -2.31 -2.71
N HIS A 136 -8.40 -3.61 -2.40
CA HIS A 136 -9.41 -4.25 -1.57
C HIS A 136 -8.94 -4.48 -0.12
N TYR A 137 -7.68 -4.16 0.17
CA TYR A 137 -7.12 -4.34 1.51
C TYR A 137 -7.88 -3.50 2.54
N ASN A 138 -8.39 -4.19 3.54
CA ASN A 138 -9.00 -3.55 4.71
C ASN A 138 -7.95 -3.45 5.82
N PRO A 139 -7.60 -2.24 6.29
CA PRO A 139 -6.58 -2.07 7.32
C PRO A 139 -6.91 -2.87 8.59
N GLN A 140 -5.94 -3.66 9.05
CA GLN A 140 -6.06 -4.45 10.29
C GLN A 140 -5.61 -3.65 11.52
N PHE A 141 -5.00 -2.48 11.30
CA PHE A 141 -4.52 -1.56 12.34
C PHE A 141 -4.43 -0.15 11.79
N SER A 142 -4.43 0.85 12.68
CA SER A 142 -4.23 2.25 12.33
C SER A 142 -3.03 2.79 13.12
N PRO A 143 -1.84 2.81 12.53
CA PRO A 143 -0.61 3.07 13.25
C PRO A 143 -0.44 4.53 13.72
N GLY A 144 -1.19 5.49 13.15
CA GLY A 144 -1.01 6.92 13.42
C GLY A 144 0.28 7.52 12.84
N LYS A 145 1.15 6.69 12.26
CA LYS A 145 2.41 7.06 11.59
C LYS A 145 2.67 6.11 10.42
N ARG A 146 3.60 6.45 9.53
CA ARG A 146 3.98 5.60 8.41
C ARG A 146 4.86 4.46 8.88
N VAL A 147 4.49 3.24 8.47
CA VAL A 147 5.17 2.01 8.90
C VAL A 147 5.63 1.23 7.68
N ILE A 148 6.77 0.56 7.79
CA ILE A 148 7.35 -0.32 6.78
C ILE A 148 7.65 -1.69 7.37
N GLN A 149 7.44 -2.75 6.57
CA GLN A 149 7.89 -4.10 6.88
C GLN A 149 8.52 -4.73 5.65
N ASN A 150 9.73 -5.24 5.81
CA ASN A 150 10.44 -6.03 4.81
C ASN A 150 10.59 -7.45 5.35
N SER A 151 10.19 -8.45 4.57
CA SER A 151 10.23 -9.85 4.99
C SER A 151 10.12 -10.81 3.80
N HIS A 152 10.14 -12.10 4.11
CA HIS A 152 9.79 -13.16 3.17
C HIS A 152 8.30 -13.45 3.21
N ALA A 153 7.72 -13.78 2.05
CA ALA A 153 6.41 -14.39 1.95
C ALA A 153 6.53 -15.73 1.21
N SER A 154 5.85 -16.74 1.71
CA SER A 154 5.70 -18.06 1.07
C SER A 154 4.26 -18.49 1.19
N PHE A 155 3.68 -18.94 0.09
CA PHE A 155 2.27 -19.34 0.06
C PHE A 155 2.13 -20.84 -0.24
N PRO A 156 1.25 -21.59 0.47
CA PRO A 156 0.43 -21.09 1.55
C PRO A 156 1.28 -20.64 2.75
N PHE A 157 0.87 -19.53 3.40
CA PHE A 157 1.59 -19.00 4.57
C PHE A 157 1.37 -19.90 5.79
N LEU A 158 0.13 -20.36 5.97
CA LEU A 158 -0.20 -21.41 6.93
C LEU A 158 -0.37 -22.71 6.15
N SER A 159 0.55 -23.66 6.31
CA SER A 159 0.32 -25.04 5.85
C SER A 159 -0.89 -25.59 6.62
N ARG A 160 -2.02 -25.70 5.93
CA ARG A 160 -3.19 -26.47 6.40
C ARG A 160 -2.96 -27.93 6.19
#